data_56f6bfdd826aef5c21b5141e4030123f
#
_entry.id   56f6bfdd826aef5c21b5141e4030123f
#
_cell.length_a   1.000
_cell.length_b   1.000
_cell.length_c   1.000
_cell.angle_alpha   90.00
_cell.angle_beta   90.00
_cell.angle_gamma   90.00
#
_symmetry.space_group_name_H-M   'P 1'
#
loop_
_entity.id
_entity.type
_entity.pdbx_description
1 polymer ?
#
loop_
_entity_poly.entity_id
_entity_poly.type
_entity_poly.pdbx_seq_one_letter_code
_entity_poly.pdbx_strand_id
1 'polypeptide(L)'
;MGTYCFRQIHIDAARNSTDDFNPFHEPRKCARILGNPYAGPIVLGFQLEQLVEHAIDLHRDAHGENAFIADHALHFSNYQLTFANALFPDEAFDVEIKPTLARTDPPSLTNRVIVRKKAGIVLIGHKRETERPLFLADRSFDGIGDLRRAEDRAWLHGMPWFVKRKYMNTGNAKNFAAGSLCDQGYYFDELENRVRFPEMFATSLLSCALLEKAMKEGHDFMTEPMVYMAHDISVDRRIAADVRSNDVLHMLVEGPYDAAAASGLGKAAVPGVVFRCFGFIGATRSLYRAEVRMAPLAAIAQGLQRAQPT
;
A
#
# COMPACT_ATOMS: atom_id res chain seq x y z
N MET A 1 -17.11 0.41 -16.01
CA MET A 1 -17.14 0.07 -14.58
C MET A 1 -17.29 -1.43 -14.47
N GLY A 2 -16.42 -2.10 -13.74
CA GLY A 2 -16.47 -3.54 -13.54
C GLY A 2 -16.86 -3.85 -12.10
N THR A 3 -17.75 -4.82 -11.92
CA THR A 3 -18.02 -5.39 -10.60
C THR A 3 -17.01 -6.48 -10.33
N TYR A 4 -16.35 -6.42 -9.19
CA TYR A 4 -15.29 -7.32 -8.74
C TYR A 4 -15.76 -8.12 -7.53
N CYS A 5 -15.09 -9.24 -7.28
CA CYS A 5 -15.33 -10.08 -6.11
C CYS A 5 -14.05 -10.84 -5.77
N PHE A 6 -13.45 -10.56 -4.64
CA PHE A 6 -12.35 -11.37 -4.13
C PHE A 6 -12.89 -12.64 -3.49
N ARG A 7 -12.20 -13.75 -3.72
CA ARG A 7 -12.40 -15.01 -2.99
C ARG A 7 -11.23 -15.25 -2.06
N GLN A 8 -11.38 -16.17 -1.12
CA GLN A 8 -10.29 -16.50 -0.19
C GLN A 8 -9.00 -16.89 -0.90
N ILE A 9 -9.08 -17.60 -2.02
CA ILE A 9 -7.88 -17.96 -2.81
C ILE A 9 -7.13 -16.74 -3.34
N HIS A 10 -7.82 -15.65 -3.68
CA HIS A 10 -7.19 -14.40 -4.10
C HIS A 10 -6.46 -13.74 -2.94
N ILE A 11 -7.06 -13.75 -1.74
CA ILE A 11 -6.45 -13.26 -0.50
C ILE A 11 -5.20 -14.09 -0.18
N ASP A 12 -5.29 -15.43 -0.28
CA ASP A 12 -4.15 -16.32 -0.01
C ASP A 12 -3.02 -16.13 -1.02
N ALA A 13 -3.33 -15.94 -2.30
CA ALA A 13 -2.33 -15.64 -3.32
C ALA A 13 -1.61 -14.30 -3.04
N ALA A 14 -2.35 -13.24 -2.70
CA ALA A 14 -1.79 -11.93 -2.40
C ALA A 14 -0.90 -11.96 -1.14
N ARG A 15 -1.41 -12.52 -0.03
CA ARG A 15 -0.65 -12.58 1.23
C ARG A 15 0.61 -13.43 1.12
N ASN A 16 0.55 -14.58 0.42
CA ASN A 16 1.70 -15.45 0.22
C ASN A 16 2.76 -14.83 -0.67
N SER A 17 2.35 -14.01 -1.65
CA SER A 17 3.27 -13.29 -2.55
C SER A 17 4.10 -12.22 -1.84
N THR A 18 3.58 -11.69 -0.75
CA THR A 18 4.19 -10.58 0.01
C THR A 18 4.73 -11.01 1.37
N ASP A 19 4.56 -12.29 1.75
CA ASP A 19 4.79 -12.81 3.11
C ASP A 19 4.00 -12.01 4.17
N ASP A 20 2.78 -11.60 3.83
CA ASP A 20 1.88 -10.97 4.79
C ASP A 20 1.27 -12.03 5.70
N PHE A 21 1.73 -12.08 6.94
CA PHE A 21 1.25 -13.03 7.95
C PHE A 21 0.22 -12.42 8.92
N ASN A 22 -0.36 -11.27 8.58
CA ASN A 22 -1.38 -10.63 9.39
C ASN A 22 -2.57 -11.60 9.61
N PRO A 23 -2.96 -11.87 10.87
CA PRO A 23 -3.99 -12.85 11.18
C PRO A 23 -5.38 -12.50 10.62
N PHE A 24 -5.65 -11.24 10.28
CA PHE A 24 -6.92 -10.83 9.69
C PHE A 24 -7.22 -11.47 8.33
N HIS A 25 -6.19 -11.93 7.60
CA HIS A 25 -6.34 -12.46 6.24
C HIS A 25 -6.50 -13.98 6.18
N GLU A 26 -6.37 -14.66 7.33
CA GLU A 26 -6.44 -16.12 7.42
C GLU A 26 -7.66 -16.57 8.21
N PRO A 27 -8.56 -17.42 7.63
CA PRO A 27 -9.82 -17.82 8.25
C PRO A 27 -9.69 -18.40 9.67
N ARG A 28 -8.64 -19.22 9.90
CA ARG A 28 -8.43 -19.86 11.21
C ARG A 28 -7.86 -18.90 12.26
N LYS A 29 -7.12 -17.89 11.83
CA LYS A 29 -6.47 -16.94 12.76
C LYS A 29 -7.37 -15.76 13.05
N CYS A 30 -8.08 -15.21 12.05
CA CYS A 30 -8.95 -14.05 12.25
C CYS A 30 -10.04 -14.30 13.31
N ALA A 31 -10.55 -15.53 13.41
CA ALA A 31 -11.52 -15.93 14.44
C ALA A 31 -10.96 -15.89 15.88
N ARG A 32 -9.64 -15.84 16.05
CA ARG A 32 -8.97 -15.82 17.36
C ARG A 32 -8.57 -14.40 17.80
N ILE A 33 -8.73 -13.42 16.95
CA ILE A 33 -8.41 -12.01 17.24
C ILE A 33 -9.40 -11.50 18.30
N LEU A 34 -8.89 -10.99 19.40
CA LEU A 34 -9.69 -10.46 20.49
C LEU A 34 -10.51 -9.24 20.05
N GLY A 35 -11.81 -9.27 20.31
CA GLY A 35 -12.71 -8.17 19.97
C GLY A 35 -12.90 -7.95 18.46
N ASN A 36 -12.58 -8.94 17.63
CA ASN A 36 -12.76 -8.84 16.18
C ASN A 36 -14.25 -8.68 15.83
N PRO A 37 -14.67 -7.54 15.25
CA PRO A 37 -16.05 -7.32 14.84
C PRO A 37 -16.38 -7.97 13.50
N TYR A 38 -15.38 -8.50 12.79
CA TYR A 38 -15.54 -9.05 11.45
C TYR A 38 -15.96 -10.51 11.52
N ALA A 39 -16.93 -10.90 10.70
CA ALA A 39 -17.44 -12.26 10.65
C ALA A 39 -16.47 -13.29 10.04
N GLY A 40 -15.37 -12.82 9.44
CA GLY A 40 -14.39 -13.67 8.75
C GLY A 40 -13.14 -12.87 8.35
N PRO A 41 -12.28 -13.47 7.51
CA PRO A 41 -11.10 -12.80 7.00
C PRO A 41 -11.47 -11.58 6.16
N ILE A 42 -10.56 -10.61 6.10
CA ILE A 42 -10.70 -9.41 5.28
C ILE A 42 -9.66 -9.38 4.16
N VAL A 43 -9.97 -8.68 3.09
CA VAL A 43 -9.06 -8.41 1.96
C VAL A 43 -7.88 -7.55 2.43
N LEU A 44 -6.68 -7.80 1.89
CA LEU A 44 -5.52 -6.95 2.18
C LEU A 44 -5.71 -5.54 1.62
N GLY A 45 -5.28 -4.53 2.37
CA GLY A 45 -5.31 -3.15 1.88
C GLY A 45 -4.53 -2.99 0.58
N PHE A 46 -3.28 -3.42 0.55
CA PHE A 46 -2.42 -3.35 -0.65
C PHE A 46 -2.93 -4.19 -1.83
N GLN A 47 -3.65 -5.29 -1.58
CA GLN A 47 -4.29 -6.07 -2.64
C GLN A 47 -5.38 -5.25 -3.36
N LEU A 48 -6.20 -4.53 -2.60
CA LEU A 48 -7.21 -3.63 -3.15
C LEU A 48 -6.58 -2.44 -3.86
N GLU A 49 -5.49 -1.89 -3.31
CA GLU A 49 -4.74 -0.78 -3.92
C GLU A 49 -4.08 -1.16 -5.24
N GLN A 50 -3.59 -2.40 -5.38
CA GLN A 50 -3.08 -2.92 -6.66
C GLN A 50 -4.19 -2.97 -7.73
N LEU A 51 -5.40 -3.39 -7.37
CA LEU A 51 -6.54 -3.35 -8.29
C LEU A 51 -6.89 -1.91 -8.69
N VAL A 52 -6.83 -0.98 -7.73
CA VAL A 52 -7.04 0.45 -7.98
C VAL A 52 -5.97 1.02 -8.91
N GLU A 53 -4.68 0.71 -8.70
CA GLU A 53 -3.60 1.09 -9.60
C GLU A 53 -3.89 0.61 -11.02
N HIS A 54 -4.18 -0.69 -11.18
CA HIS A 54 -4.47 -1.31 -12.47
C HIS A 54 -5.67 -0.66 -13.18
N ALA A 55 -6.76 -0.41 -12.46
CA ALA A 55 -7.94 0.24 -13.01
C ALA A 55 -7.65 1.68 -13.50
N ILE A 56 -6.82 2.42 -12.77
CA ILE A 56 -6.39 3.77 -13.17
C ILE A 56 -5.47 3.69 -14.40
N ASP A 57 -4.53 2.75 -14.44
CA ASP A 57 -3.62 2.58 -15.57
C ASP A 57 -4.40 2.24 -16.85
N LEU A 58 -5.37 1.31 -16.78
CA LEU A 58 -6.25 1.00 -17.93
C LEU A 58 -7.10 2.21 -18.36
N HIS A 59 -7.59 3.00 -17.39
CA HIS A 59 -8.32 4.24 -17.68
C HIS A 59 -7.43 5.23 -18.45
N ARG A 60 -6.20 5.44 -18.00
CA ARG A 60 -5.24 6.35 -18.63
C ARG A 60 -4.83 5.91 -20.04
N ASP A 61 -4.61 4.61 -20.24
CA ASP A 61 -4.31 4.03 -21.55
C ASP A 61 -5.47 4.28 -22.53
N ALA A 62 -6.70 4.03 -22.09
CA ALA A 62 -7.90 4.23 -22.91
C ALA A 62 -8.15 5.69 -23.30
N HIS A 63 -7.63 6.65 -22.55
CA HIS A 63 -7.79 8.09 -22.80
C HIS A 63 -6.51 8.77 -23.32
N GLY A 64 -5.42 8.04 -23.55
CA GLY A 64 -4.14 8.58 -24.04
C GLY A 64 -3.42 9.50 -23.04
N GLU A 65 -3.72 9.39 -21.75
CA GLU A 65 -3.25 10.32 -20.71
C GLU A 65 -1.76 10.14 -20.39
N ASN A 66 -1.17 9.01 -20.76
CA ASN A 66 0.26 8.74 -20.55
C ASN A 66 1.17 9.69 -21.34
N ALA A 67 0.69 10.26 -22.45
CA ALA A 67 1.40 11.29 -23.20
C ALA A 67 1.60 12.55 -22.34
N PHE A 68 0.54 13.02 -21.65
CA PHE A 68 0.64 14.16 -20.74
C PHE A 68 1.68 13.96 -19.63
N ILE A 69 1.73 12.77 -19.06
CA ILE A 69 2.70 12.41 -18.02
C ILE A 69 4.14 12.49 -18.55
N ALA A 70 4.37 12.00 -19.78
CA ALA A 70 5.69 12.03 -20.42
C ALA A 70 6.11 13.46 -20.80
N ASP A 71 5.21 14.21 -21.44
CA ASP A 71 5.46 15.58 -21.93
C ASP A 71 5.79 16.56 -20.80
N HIS A 72 5.22 16.34 -19.61
CA HIS A 72 5.43 17.19 -18.43
C HIS A 72 6.43 16.62 -17.43
N ALA A 73 7.16 15.56 -17.79
CA ALA A 73 8.16 14.91 -16.93
C ALA A 73 7.64 14.61 -15.50
N LEU A 74 6.41 14.08 -15.38
CA LEU A 74 5.82 13.73 -14.11
C LEU A 74 6.42 12.42 -13.60
N HIS A 75 7.45 12.54 -12.77
CA HIS A 75 8.31 11.42 -12.36
C HIS A 75 7.80 10.63 -11.17
N PHE A 76 6.82 11.15 -10.43
CA PHE A 76 6.31 10.52 -9.22
C PHE A 76 4.83 10.19 -9.34
N SER A 77 4.49 8.94 -9.02
CA SER A 77 3.12 8.52 -8.72
C SER A 77 2.88 8.71 -7.23
N ASN A 78 1.87 9.50 -6.88
CA ASN A 78 1.51 9.75 -5.49
C ASN A 78 0.11 9.21 -5.22
N TYR A 79 0.01 8.25 -4.31
CA TYR A 79 -1.25 7.65 -3.86
C TYR A 79 -1.61 8.20 -2.49
N GLN A 80 -2.83 8.69 -2.36
CA GLN A 80 -3.43 9.06 -1.08
C GLN A 80 -4.73 8.29 -0.95
N LEU A 81 -4.72 7.22 -0.15
CA LEU A 81 -5.79 6.26 -0.07
C LEU A 81 -6.24 6.09 1.38
N THR A 82 -7.54 6.13 1.60
CA THR A 82 -8.17 6.01 2.93
C THR A 82 -9.15 4.85 2.92
N PHE A 83 -9.03 3.96 3.89
CA PHE A 83 -9.92 2.82 4.10
C PHE A 83 -11.09 3.24 5.00
N ALA A 84 -12.31 3.10 4.50
CA ALA A 84 -13.53 3.44 5.24
C ALA A 84 -14.21 2.20 5.82
N ASN A 85 -14.13 1.05 5.15
CA ASN A 85 -14.71 -0.21 5.60
C ASN A 85 -13.86 -1.40 5.18
N ALA A 86 -13.94 -2.50 5.93
CA ALA A 86 -13.38 -3.78 5.52
C ALA A 86 -14.13 -4.35 4.32
N LEU A 87 -13.42 -5.05 3.46
CA LEU A 87 -13.97 -5.84 2.36
C LEU A 87 -13.75 -7.33 2.67
N PHE A 88 -14.76 -8.15 2.44
CA PHE A 88 -14.73 -9.58 2.76
C PHE A 88 -14.60 -10.43 1.49
N PRO A 89 -14.10 -11.67 1.58
CA PRO A 89 -14.21 -12.62 0.48
C PRO A 89 -15.67 -12.83 0.11
N ASP A 90 -15.92 -13.10 -1.19
CA ASP A 90 -17.23 -13.32 -1.79
C ASP A 90 -18.20 -12.12 -1.72
N GLU A 91 -17.72 -10.95 -1.30
CA GLU A 91 -18.47 -9.70 -1.32
C GLU A 91 -18.22 -8.94 -2.64
N ALA A 92 -19.31 -8.62 -3.36
CA ALA A 92 -19.23 -7.84 -4.58
C ALA A 92 -18.95 -6.36 -4.31
N PHE A 93 -18.11 -5.75 -5.13
CA PHE A 93 -17.77 -4.32 -5.05
C PHE A 93 -17.46 -3.75 -6.44
N ASP A 94 -17.55 -2.43 -6.55
CA ASP A 94 -17.26 -1.68 -7.77
C ASP A 94 -16.08 -0.73 -7.54
N VAL A 95 -15.27 -0.53 -8.59
CA VAL A 95 -14.21 0.47 -8.65
C VAL A 95 -14.63 1.56 -9.63
N GLU A 96 -14.79 2.77 -9.11
CA GLU A 96 -15.16 3.96 -9.87
C GLU A 96 -13.96 4.89 -10.01
N ILE A 97 -13.50 5.15 -11.24
CA ILE A 97 -12.51 6.16 -11.56
C ILE A 97 -13.27 7.42 -12.04
N LYS A 98 -13.05 8.53 -11.35
CA LYS A 98 -13.64 9.81 -11.76
C LYS A 98 -12.85 10.42 -12.93
N PRO A 99 -13.47 11.32 -13.72
CA PRO A 99 -12.78 12.02 -14.78
C PRO A 99 -11.45 12.60 -14.32
N THR A 100 -10.45 12.46 -15.16
CA THR A 100 -9.09 12.91 -14.88
C THR A 100 -9.01 14.43 -14.81
N LEU A 101 -8.27 14.93 -13.84
CA LEU A 101 -7.95 16.34 -13.69
C LEU A 101 -6.48 16.54 -14.08
N ALA A 102 -6.26 17.17 -15.24
CA ALA A 102 -4.95 17.62 -15.69
C ALA A 102 -4.75 19.11 -15.34
N ARG A 103 -3.57 19.46 -14.85
CA ARG A 103 -3.13 20.85 -14.62
C ARG A 103 -1.77 21.04 -15.26
N THR A 104 -1.55 22.23 -15.81
CA THR A 104 -0.30 22.59 -16.47
C THR A 104 0.61 23.46 -15.61
N ASP A 105 0.08 24.11 -14.56
CA ASP A 105 0.83 24.96 -13.63
C ASP A 105 0.33 24.82 -12.19
N PRO A 106 1.08 24.21 -11.25
CA PRO A 106 2.17 23.28 -11.57
C PRO A 106 1.64 22.02 -12.27
N PRO A 107 2.42 21.40 -13.17
CA PRO A 107 1.96 20.27 -13.95
C PRO A 107 1.64 19.07 -13.07
N SER A 108 0.45 18.50 -13.28
CA SER A 108 0.00 17.31 -12.55
C SER A 108 -1.18 16.63 -13.23
N LEU A 109 -1.29 15.32 -13.06
CA LEU A 109 -2.41 14.51 -13.53
C LEU A 109 -3.03 13.76 -12.34
N THR A 110 -4.33 13.92 -12.10
CA THR A 110 -4.98 13.34 -10.92
C THR A 110 -6.21 12.52 -11.31
N ASN A 111 -6.26 11.26 -10.85
CA ASN A 111 -7.45 10.42 -10.90
C ASN A 111 -7.97 10.21 -9.48
N ARG A 112 -9.22 10.58 -9.23
CA ARG A 112 -9.92 10.22 -7.99
C ARG A 112 -10.54 8.84 -8.16
N VAL A 113 -10.44 8.01 -7.13
CA VAL A 113 -11.01 6.68 -7.09
C VAL A 113 -11.95 6.52 -5.91
N ILE A 114 -13.00 5.74 -6.10
CA ILE A 114 -13.91 5.32 -5.04
C ILE A 114 -14.20 3.84 -5.23
N VAL A 115 -13.95 3.06 -4.20
CA VAL A 115 -14.35 1.65 -4.15
C VAL A 115 -15.60 1.55 -3.27
N ARG A 116 -16.65 0.93 -3.81
CA ARG A 116 -17.94 0.80 -3.14
C ARG A 116 -18.41 -0.63 -3.11
N LYS A 117 -18.99 -1.03 -1.99
CA LYS A 117 -19.81 -2.24 -1.84
C LYS A 117 -21.25 -1.85 -1.48
N LYS A 118 -22.17 -2.82 -1.43
CA LYS A 118 -23.57 -2.56 -1.07
C LYS A 118 -23.72 -1.79 0.25
N ALA A 119 -22.87 -2.09 1.23
CA ALA A 119 -22.91 -1.48 2.57
C ALA A 119 -22.22 -0.10 2.65
N GLY A 120 -21.64 0.43 1.56
CA GLY A 120 -21.01 1.75 1.54
C GLY A 120 -19.62 1.79 0.91
N ILE A 121 -18.88 2.85 1.21
CA ILE A 121 -17.53 3.06 0.68
C ILE A 121 -16.56 2.15 1.42
N VAL A 122 -15.69 1.47 0.66
CA VAL A 122 -14.59 0.64 1.18
C VAL A 122 -13.28 1.43 1.19
N LEU A 123 -12.98 2.09 0.07
CA LEU A 123 -11.77 2.90 -0.11
C LEU A 123 -12.11 4.16 -0.91
N ILE A 124 -11.45 5.26 -0.56
CA ILE A 124 -11.52 6.51 -1.31
C ILE A 124 -10.14 7.15 -1.36
N GLY A 125 -9.82 7.79 -2.47
CA GLY A 125 -8.58 8.54 -2.59
C GLY A 125 -8.26 8.96 -4.01
N HIS A 126 -6.97 9.19 -4.26
CA HIS A 126 -6.48 9.58 -5.58
C HIS A 126 -5.06 9.06 -5.86
N LYS A 127 -4.79 8.85 -7.15
CA LYS A 127 -3.46 8.74 -7.71
C LYS A 127 -3.15 10.07 -8.42
N ARG A 128 -2.04 10.72 -8.06
CA ARG A 128 -1.59 11.97 -8.67
C ARG A 128 -0.16 11.83 -9.16
N GLU A 129 0.03 12.12 -10.46
CA GLU A 129 1.37 12.23 -11.02
C GLU A 129 1.88 13.65 -10.86
N THR A 130 3.14 13.79 -10.44
CA THR A 130 3.82 15.07 -10.24
C THR A 130 5.31 14.97 -10.59
N GLU A 131 5.97 16.11 -10.76
CA GLU A 131 7.42 16.18 -10.99
C GLU A 131 8.21 15.70 -9.75
N ARG A 132 7.73 16.00 -8.54
CA ARG A 132 8.38 15.71 -7.25
C ARG A 132 7.47 14.86 -6.35
N PRO A 133 8.03 14.13 -5.36
CA PRO A 133 7.20 13.40 -4.41
C PRO A 133 6.36 14.36 -3.56
N LEU A 134 5.12 13.99 -3.26
CA LEU A 134 4.24 14.76 -2.38
C LEU A 134 4.41 14.38 -0.92
N PHE A 135 4.77 13.14 -0.63
CA PHE A 135 4.88 12.64 0.74
C PHE A 135 6.34 12.45 1.14
N LEU A 136 6.70 12.89 2.34
CA LEU A 136 8.05 12.81 2.89
C LEU A 136 9.13 13.39 1.94
N ALA A 137 8.80 14.48 1.21
CA ALA A 137 9.64 15.05 0.16
C ALA A 137 11.02 15.50 0.68
N ASP A 138 11.04 16.12 1.86
CA ASP A 138 12.24 16.74 2.47
C ASP A 138 13.10 15.74 3.25
N ARG A 139 12.76 14.43 3.20
CA ARG A 139 13.52 13.43 3.95
C ARG A 139 14.86 13.16 3.29
N SER A 140 15.94 13.46 3.99
CA SER A 140 17.30 13.08 3.62
C SER A 140 17.62 11.65 4.13
N PHE A 141 18.48 10.97 3.38
CA PHE A 141 19.01 9.65 3.72
C PHE A 141 20.54 9.69 3.91
N ASP A 142 21.07 10.87 4.17
CA ASP A 142 22.50 11.03 4.45
C ASP A 142 22.89 10.18 5.66
N GLY A 143 23.99 9.46 5.53
CA GLY A 143 24.51 8.62 6.60
C GLY A 143 23.89 7.24 6.79
N ILE A 144 22.88 6.82 5.96
CA ILE A 144 22.34 5.45 6.07
C ILE A 144 23.36 4.36 5.68
N GLY A 145 24.42 4.73 4.99
CA GLY A 145 25.44 3.79 4.54
C GLY A 145 25.00 2.86 3.40
N ASP A 146 25.72 1.76 3.20
CA ASP A 146 25.38 0.77 2.19
C ASP A 146 24.38 -0.25 2.76
N LEU A 147 23.11 -0.15 2.39
CA LEU A 147 22.04 -1.05 2.86
C LEU A 147 22.26 -2.52 2.53
N ARG A 148 23.11 -2.85 1.56
CA ARG A 148 23.46 -4.25 1.25
C ARG A 148 24.22 -4.92 2.40
N ARG A 149 24.88 -4.13 3.25
CA ARG A 149 25.62 -4.58 4.44
C ARG A 149 24.77 -4.56 5.71
N ALA A 150 23.60 -3.93 5.68
CA ALA A 150 22.71 -3.91 6.82
C ALA A 150 22.20 -5.32 7.13
N GLU A 151 22.07 -5.64 8.41
CA GLU A 151 21.45 -6.89 8.86
C GLU A 151 19.94 -6.86 8.54
N ASP A 152 19.43 -7.95 7.96
CA ASP A 152 17.99 -8.11 7.72
C ASP A 152 17.25 -8.33 9.05
N ARG A 153 16.05 -7.75 9.19
CA ARG A 153 15.20 -7.85 10.39
C ARG A 153 15.87 -7.27 11.65
N ALA A 154 16.61 -6.19 11.49
CA ALA A 154 17.32 -5.51 12.58
C ALA A 154 17.19 -3.99 12.46
N TRP A 155 17.48 -3.29 13.55
CA TRP A 155 17.60 -1.82 13.51
C TRP A 155 18.95 -1.41 12.93
N LEU A 156 18.93 -0.42 12.06
CA LEU A 156 20.15 0.16 11.54
C LEU A 156 20.90 0.86 12.68
N HIS A 157 22.18 0.52 12.82
CA HIS A 157 22.99 0.96 13.98
C HIS A 157 22.96 2.48 14.15
N GLY A 158 22.59 2.94 15.36
CA GLY A 158 22.49 4.36 15.72
C GLY A 158 21.33 5.12 15.04
N MET A 159 20.40 4.42 14.39
CA MET A 159 19.28 5.04 13.68
C MET A 159 17.94 4.42 14.08
N PRO A 160 16.81 5.17 13.93
CA PRO A 160 15.48 4.67 14.33
C PRO A 160 14.85 3.71 13.30
N TRP A 161 15.60 3.23 12.31
CA TRP A 161 15.07 2.48 11.19
C TRP A 161 15.22 0.97 11.37
N PHE A 162 14.10 0.26 11.36
CA PHE A 162 14.08 -1.18 11.20
C PHE A 162 14.27 -1.52 9.73
N VAL A 163 15.20 -2.43 9.43
CA VAL A 163 15.55 -2.86 8.07
C VAL A 163 14.90 -4.19 7.75
N LYS A 164 14.18 -4.25 6.63
CA LYS A 164 13.71 -5.50 6.02
C LYS A 164 14.19 -5.60 4.59
N ARG A 165 14.73 -6.77 4.22
CA ARG A 165 15.16 -7.08 2.86
C ARG A 165 14.18 -8.00 2.18
N LYS A 166 13.81 -7.67 0.95
CA LYS A 166 13.03 -8.51 0.03
C LYS A 166 13.67 -8.49 -1.36
N TYR A 167 13.15 -9.33 -2.23
CA TYR A 167 13.57 -9.38 -3.64
C TYR A 167 12.36 -9.11 -4.53
N MET A 168 12.57 -8.30 -5.57
CA MET A 168 11.58 -8.04 -6.60
C MET A 168 11.46 -9.27 -7.50
N ASN A 169 10.66 -10.25 -7.09
CA ASN A 169 10.52 -11.53 -7.79
C ASN A 169 9.31 -11.50 -8.72
N THR A 170 9.51 -11.79 -10.02
CA THR A 170 8.42 -11.79 -11.02
C THR A 170 7.34 -12.80 -10.71
N GLY A 171 7.67 -14.00 -10.20
CA GLY A 171 6.67 -15.00 -9.81
C GLY A 171 5.75 -14.49 -8.68
N ASN A 172 6.34 -13.86 -7.67
CA ASN A 172 5.55 -13.25 -6.58
C ASN A 172 4.69 -12.09 -7.09
N ALA A 173 5.24 -11.23 -7.96
CA ALA A 173 4.50 -10.12 -8.52
C ALA A 173 3.33 -10.56 -9.40
N LYS A 174 3.50 -11.63 -10.21
CA LYS A 174 2.44 -12.26 -10.99
C LYS A 174 1.35 -12.83 -10.08
N ASN A 175 1.73 -13.54 -9.01
CA ASN A 175 0.77 -14.08 -8.05
C ASN A 175 0.03 -12.98 -7.29
N PHE A 176 0.71 -11.89 -6.94
CA PHE A 176 0.08 -10.73 -6.32
C PHE A 176 -0.92 -10.05 -7.27
N ALA A 177 -0.56 -9.88 -8.55
CA ALA A 177 -1.45 -9.35 -9.58
C ALA A 177 -2.69 -10.23 -9.77
N ALA A 178 -2.51 -11.57 -9.86
CA ALA A 178 -3.63 -12.52 -9.93
C ALA A 178 -4.52 -12.46 -8.68
N GLY A 179 -3.90 -12.45 -7.50
CA GLY A 179 -4.59 -12.26 -6.23
C GLY A 179 -5.37 -10.94 -6.18
N SER A 180 -4.86 -9.90 -6.82
CA SER A 180 -5.49 -8.58 -6.93
C SER A 180 -6.46 -8.42 -8.10
N LEU A 181 -6.82 -9.50 -8.80
CA LEU A 181 -7.71 -9.50 -9.96
C LEU A 181 -7.21 -8.63 -11.12
N CYS A 182 -5.90 -8.44 -11.23
CA CYS A 182 -5.27 -7.68 -12.30
C CYS A 182 -4.85 -8.60 -13.44
N ASP A 183 -4.91 -8.10 -14.69
CA ASP A 183 -4.33 -8.80 -15.83
C ASP A 183 -2.81 -8.85 -15.69
N GLN A 184 -2.27 -10.08 -15.53
CA GLN A 184 -0.83 -10.30 -15.45
C GLN A 184 -0.13 -9.92 -16.76
N GLY A 185 -0.75 -10.18 -17.91
CA GLY A 185 -0.22 -9.88 -19.23
C GLY A 185 -0.01 -8.38 -19.47
N TYR A 186 -0.71 -7.52 -18.73
CA TYR A 186 -0.49 -6.08 -18.75
C TYR A 186 0.90 -5.70 -18.22
N TYR A 187 1.39 -6.44 -17.24
CA TYR A 187 2.66 -6.16 -16.56
C TYR A 187 3.81 -7.05 -17.04
N PHE A 188 3.53 -8.31 -17.35
CA PHE A 188 4.55 -9.32 -17.60
C PHE A 188 4.25 -10.10 -18.89
N ASP A 189 5.15 -9.99 -19.83
CA ASP A 189 5.23 -10.83 -21.02
C ASP A 189 6.71 -10.96 -21.41
N GLU A 190 7.33 -12.03 -20.95
CA GLU A 190 8.77 -12.25 -21.14
C GLU A 190 9.11 -12.51 -22.61
N LEU A 191 8.18 -13.04 -23.41
CA LEU A 191 8.38 -13.24 -24.83
C LEU A 191 8.45 -11.93 -25.59
N GLU A 192 7.70 -10.93 -25.13
CA GLU A 192 7.73 -9.55 -25.66
C GLU A 192 8.70 -8.65 -24.88
N ASN A 193 9.60 -9.25 -24.07
CA ASN A 193 10.55 -8.52 -23.21
C ASN A 193 9.88 -7.45 -22.33
N ARG A 194 8.64 -7.70 -21.91
CA ARG A 194 7.88 -6.84 -21.02
C ARG A 194 7.94 -7.38 -19.58
N VAL A 195 8.69 -6.70 -18.74
CA VAL A 195 8.76 -6.98 -17.29
C VAL A 195 8.62 -5.63 -16.59
N ARG A 196 7.41 -5.32 -16.15
CA ARG A 196 7.08 -4.10 -15.40
C ARG A 196 6.44 -4.47 -14.07
N PHE A 197 7.13 -4.20 -13.00
CA PHE A 197 6.56 -4.41 -11.67
C PHE A 197 5.49 -3.35 -11.38
N PRO A 198 4.26 -3.75 -10.93
CA PRO A 198 3.30 -2.78 -10.40
C PRO A 198 3.90 -1.98 -9.24
N GLU A 199 3.57 -0.71 -9.15
CA GLU A 199 4.04 0.17 -8.06
C GLU A 199 3.55 -0.34 -6.70
N MET A 200 2.29 -0.83 -6.64
CA MET A 200 1.71 -1.39 -5.42
C MET A 200 2.32 -2.75 -5.03
N PHE A 201 2.85 -3.54 -5.95
CA PHE A 201 3.57 -4.75 -5.55
C PHE A 201 4.81 -4.43 -4.70
N ALA A 202 5.63 -3.46 -5.13
CA ALA A 202 6.81 -3.05 -4.37
C ALA A 202 6.45 -2.50 -2.99
N THR A 203 5.38 -1.71 -2.90
CA THR A 203 4.91 -1.12 -1.64
C THR A 203 4.19 -2.12 -0.75
N SER A 204 3.52 -3.12 -1.30
CA SER A 204 2.82 -4.17 -0.53
C SER A 204 3.76 -5.02 0.33
N LEU A 205 5.03 -5.12 -0.05
CA LEU A 205 6.06 -5.79 0.75
C LEU A 205 6.31 -5.10 2.11
N LEU A 206 5.84 -3.85 2.28
CA LEU A 206 5.84 -3.13 3.56
C LEU A 206 5.01 -3.83 4.64
N SER A 207 3.93 -4.52 4.29
CA SER A 207 3.15 -5.30 5.28
C SER A 207 4.05 -6.26 6.04
N CYS A 208 4.88 -7.03 5.34
CA CYS A 208 5.83 -7.94 5.98
C CYS A 208 6.83 -7.19 6.89
N ALA A 209 7.37 -6.05 6.42
CA ALA A 209 8.33 -5.27 7.20
C ALA A 209 7.72 -4.71 8.50
N LEU A 210 6.50 -4.19 8.44
CA LEU A 210 5.75 -3.69 9.59
C LEU A 210 5.43 -4.80 10.59
N LEU A 211 4.97 -5.97 10.10
CA LEU A 211 4.65 -7.12 10.93
C LEU A 211 5.90 -7.68 11.62
N GLU A 212 7.02 -7.82 10.90
CA GLU A 212 8.27 -8.31 11.48
C GLU A 212 8.86 -7.33 12.50
N LYS A 213 8.78 -6.03 12.24
CA LYS A 213 9.16 -5.01 13.22
C LYS A 213 8.32 -5.13 14.50
N ALA A 214 6.98 -5.18 14.36
CA ALA A 214 6.07 -5.30 15.47
C ALA A 214 6.33 -6.59 16.29
N MET A 215 6.58 -7.72 15.61
CA MET A 215 6.93 -8.98 16.26
C MET A 215 8.24 -8.88 17.05
N LYS A 216 9.25 -8.19 16.51
CA LYS A 216 10.53 -7.93 17.21
C LYS A 216 10.36 -7.03 18.43
N GLU A 217 9.36 -6.15 18.43
CA GLU A 217 8.98 -5.29 19.56
C GLU A 217 8.07 -5.99 20.57
N GLY A 218 7.71 -7.26 20.35
CA GLY A 218 6.88 -8.05 21.27
C GLY A 218 5.37 -7.79 21.14
N HIS A 219 4.92 -7.16 20.02
CA HIS A 219 3.51 -6.90 19.78
C HIS A 219 2.70 -8.19 19.62
N ASP A 220 1.57 -8.29 20.31
CA ASP A 220 0.64 -9.41 20.20
C ASP A 220 -0.50 -9.08 19.23
N PHE A 221 -0.41 -9.64 18.03
CA PHE A 221 -1.40 -9.43 16.96
C PHE A 221 -2.80 -9.97 17.29
N MET A 222 -2.93 -10.84 18.30
CA MET A 222 -4.22 -11.42 18.68
C MET A 222 -4.95 -10.59 19.71
N THR A 223 -4.23 -9.99 20.64
CA THR A 223 -4.81 -9.21 21.76
C THR A 223 -4.78 -7.70 21.49
N GLU A 224 -3.86 -7.23 20.65
CA GLU A 224 -3.66 -5.81 20.30
C GLU A 224 -3.73 -5.58 18.78
N PRO A 225 -4.81 -6.05 18.09
CA PRO A 225 -4.87 -5.99 16.65
C PRO A 225 -4.92 -4.56 16.13
N MET A 226 -4.10 -4.29 15.10
CA MET A 226 -4.05 -3.01 14.38
C MET A 226 -4.58 -3.17 12.96
N VAL A 227 -5.26 -2.15 12.45
CA VAL A 227 -5.76 -2.12 11.07
C VAL A 227 -5.31 -0.88 10.32
N TYR A 228 -5.11 -1.00 9.02
CA TYR A 228 -4.78 0.13 8.16
C TYR A 228 -5.95 1.11 8.07
N MET A 229 -5.63 2.41 8.18
CA MET A 229 -6.56 3.52 8.04
C MET A 229 -6.33 4.30 6.76
N ALA A 230 -5.08 4.54 6.42
CA ALA A 230 -4.71 5.28 5.22
C ALA A 230 -3.26 4.99 4.82
N HIS A 231 -3.01 5.10 3.52
CA HIS A 231 -1.68 5.08 2.94
C HIS A 231 -1.48 6.35 2.11
N ASP A 232 -0.37 7.04 2.39
CA ASP A 232 0.14 8.16 1.60
C ASP A 232 1.50 7.73 1.02
N ILE A 233 1.57 7.46 -0.29
CA ILE A 233 2.72 6.82 -0.93
C ILE A 233 3.18 7.65 -2.12
N SER A 234 4.49 7.95 -2.22
CA SER A 234 5.13 8.51 -3.41
C SER A 234 6.12 7.51 -4.00
N VAL A 235 5.94 7.11 -5.25
CA VAL A 235 6.80 6.16 -5.98
C VAL A 235 7.55 6.90 -7.08
N ASP A 236 8.88 6.74 -7.18
CA ASP A 236 9.67 7.25 -8.30
C ASP A 236 9.53 6.30 -9.50
N ARG A 237 8.79 6.75 -10.52
CA ARG A 237 8.47 5.98 -11.73
C ARG A 237 9.69 5.64 -12.57
N ARG A 238 10.74 6.46 -12.52
CA ARG A 238 11.99 6.22 -13.25
C ARG A 238 12.71 5.01 -12.65
N ILE A 239 12.77 4.95 -11.31
CA ILE A 239 13.37 3.81 -10.61
C ILE A 239 12.48 2.59 -10.78
N ALA A 240 11.16 2.72 -10.68
CA ALA A 240 10.22 1.61 -10.88
C ALA A 240 10.34 0.98 -12.28
N ALA A 241 10.54 1.78 -13.32
CA ALA A 241 10.74 1.31 -14.70
C ALA A 241 12.04 0.51 -14.89
N ASP A 242 13.04 0.78 -14.07
CA ASP A 242 14.34 0.10 -14.12
C ASP A 242 14.41 -1.19 -13.28
N VAL A 243 13.41 -1.46 -12.43
CA VAL A 243 13.41 -2.64 -11.56
C VAL A 243 13.39 -3.91 -12.40
N ARG A 244 14.25 -4.87 -12.02
CA ARG A 244 14.35 -6.17 -12.66
C ARG A 244 14.09 -7.30 -11.66
N SER A 245 13.78 -8.48 -12.18
CA SER A 245 13.61 -9.67 -11.35
C SER A 245 14.87 -9.94 -10.55
N ASN A 246 14.68 -10.24 -9.26
CA ASN A 246 15.71 -10.45 -8.25
C ASN A 246 16.49 -9.19 -7.81
N ASP A 247 16.09 -7.99 -8.24
CA ASP A 247 16.60 -6.78 -7.60
C ASP A 247 16.28 -6.79 -6.11
N VAL A 248 17.24 -6.37 -5.31
CA VAL A 248 17.08 -6.32 -3.85
C VAL A 248 16.32 -5.05 -3.48
N LEU A 249 15.20 -5.23 -2.78
CA LEU A 249 14.44 -4.15 -2.13
C LEU A 249 14.79 -4.12 -0.65
N HIS A 250 15.40 -3.03 -0.19
CA HIS A 250 15.60 -2.73 1.22
C HIS A 250 14.48 -1.80 1.68
N MET A 251 13.77 -2.20 2.72
CA MET A 251 12.72 -1.39 3.33
C MET A 251 13.19 -0.90 4.69
N LEU A 252 13.05 0.41 4.90
CA LEU A 252 13.31 1.07 6.19
C LEU A 252 11.97 1.47 6.80
N VAL A 253 11.74 1.09 8.05
CA VAL A 253 10.51 1.41 8.81
C VAL A 253 10.88 2.20 10.05
N GLU A 254 10.31 3.39 10.18
CA GLU A 254 10.47 4.32 11.29
C GLU A 254 9.13 4.52 12.01
N GLY A 255 9.13 4.69 13.30
CA GLY A 255 7.92 4.84 14.12
C GLY A 255 7.69 3.63 15.02
N PRO A 256 6.53 3.54 15.72
CA PRO A 256 5.32 4.34 15.49
C PRO A 256 5.42 5.77 16.01
N TYR A 257 4.75 6.70 15.34
CA TYR A 257 4.50 8.07 15.78
C TYR A 257 3.03 8.27 16.08
N ASP A 258 2.69 9.18 17.01
CA ASP A 258 1.28 9.54 17.25
C ASP A 258 0.66 10.20 16.02
N ALA A 259 -0.45 9.63 15.53
CA ALA A 259 -1.15 10.15 14.35
C ALA A 259 -1.72 11.56 14.56
N ALA A 260 -2.15 11.92 15.76
CA ALA A 260 -2.67 13.24 16.08
C ALA A 260 -1.57 14.30 16.04
N ALA A 261 -0.36 13.96 16.51
CA ALA A 261 0.81 14.84 16.44
C ALA A 261 1.33 15.01 15.01
N ALA A 262 1.23 13.94 14.19
CA ALA A 262 1.73 13.94 12.82
C ALA A 262 0.83 14.72 11.84
N SER A 263 -0.48 14.81 12.09
CA SER A 263 -1.46 15.38 11.16
C SER A 263 -1.77 16.86 11.36
N GLY A 264 -1.37 17.46 12.49
CA GLY A 264 -1.75 18.85 12.85
C GLY A 264 -3.27 19.09 12.96
N LEU A 265 -4.09 18.04 12.83
CA LEU A 265 -5.54 18.07 12.93
C LEU A 265 -5.95 17.84 14.39
N GLY A 266 -6.78 18.75 14.90
CA GLY A 266 -7.26 18.73 16.28
C GLY A 266 -8.02 17.45 16.65
N LYS A 267 -8.27 17.28 17.94
CA LYS A 267 -8.77 16.18 18.78
C LYS A 267 -9.92 15.25 18.28
N ALA A 268 -10.36 15.28 17.03
CA ALA A 268 -11.48 14.47 16.52
C ALA A 268 -11.04 13.23 15.69
N ALA A 269 -9.74 12.95 15.56
CA ALA A 269 -9.26 11.80 14.83
C ALA A 269 -9.30 10.53 15.69
N VAL A 270 -9.62 9.40 15.06
CA VAL A 270 -9.47 8.07 15.68
C VAL A 270 -8.04 7.93 16.20
N PRO A 271 -7.83 7.52 17.46
CA PRO A 271 -6.49 7.28 17.99
C PRO A 271 -5.75 6.29 17.10
N GLY A 272 -4.54 6.63 16.70
CA GLY A 272 -3.78 5.80 15.79
C GLY A 272 -2.31 6.16 15.78
N VAL A 273 -1.55 5.41 14.99
CA VAL A 273 -0.12 5.60 14.80
C VAL A 273 0.22 5.75 13.33
N VAL A 274 1.34 6.41 13.06
CA VAL A 274 1.92 6.58 11.73
C VAL A 274 3.29 5.93 11.70
N PHE A 275 3.52 5.10 10.68
CA PHE A 275 4.85 4.62 10.32
C PHE A 275 5.33 5.36 9.07
N ARG A 276 6.59 5.77 9.06
CA ARG A 276 7.27 6.31 7.89
C ARG A 276 8.14 5.22 7.29
N CYS A 277 7.90 4.93 6.04
CA CYS A 277 8.50 3.79 5.37
C CYS A 277 9.18 4.23 4.07
N PHE A 278 10.30 3.58 3.76
CA PHE A 278 11.09 3.91 2.58
C PHE A 278 11.57 2.62 1.92
N GLY A 279 11.48 2.55 0.59
CA GLY A 279 11.97 1.43 -0.19
C GLY A 279 13.14 1.83 -1.07
N PHE A 280 14.20 1.03 -1.07
CA PHE A 280 15.40 1.26 -1.87
C PHE A 280 15.72 0.06 -2.74
N ILE A 281 15.92 0.29 -4.02
CA ILE A 281 16.48 -0.72 -4.92
C ILE A 281 18.00 -0.68 -4.84
N GLY A 282 18.59 -1.83 -4.53
CA GLY A 282 20.04 -1.92 -4.27
C GLY A 282 20.42 -1.18 -2.99
N ALA A 283 21.48 -0.37 -3.03
CA ALA A 283 22.00 0.31 -1.84
C ALA A 283 21.38 1.69 -1.56
N THR A 284 21.03 2.45 -2.62
CA THR A 284 20.78 3.90 -2.49
C THR A 284 19.63 4.46 -3.33
N ARG A 285 19.08 3.70 -4.28
CA ARG A 285 18.03 4.21 -5.19
C ARG A 285 16.68 4.19 -4.48
N SER A 286 16.19 5.36 -4.03
CA SER A 286 14.93 5.50 -3.31
C SER A 286 13.74 5.29 -4.26
N LEU A 287 13.15 4.08 -4.22
CA LEU A 287 12.01 3.69 -5.06
C LEU A 287 10.71 4.34 -4.58
N TYR A 288 10.45 4.31 -3.27
CA TYR A 288 9.23 4.88 -2.70
C TYR A 288 9.44 5.44 -1.31
N ARG A 289 8.51 6.32 -0.93
CA ARG A 289 8.33 6.91 0.40
C ARG A 289 6.87 6.76 0.77
N ALA A 290 6.58 6.32 2.00
CA ALA A 290 5.21 6.07 2.42
C ALA A 290 4.97 6.46 3.87
N GLU A 291 3.80 7.03 4.15
CA GLU A 291 3.22 7.10 5.49
C GLU A 291 2.08 6.09 5.58
N VAL A 292 2.20 5.15 6.49
CA VAL A 292 1.20 4.12 6.77
C VAL A 292 0.53 4.44 8.08
N ARG A 293 -0.77 4.76 8.04
CA ARG A 293 -1.57 5.06 9.24
C ARG A 293 -2.33 3.83 9.66
N MET A 294 -2.21 3.51 10.94
CA MET A 294 -2.89 2.37 11.56
C MET A 294 -3.62 2.81 12.83
N ALA A 295 -4.69 2.10 13.15
CA ALA A 295 -5.40 2.28 14.42
C ALA A 295 -5.63 0.95 15.13
N PRO A 296 -5.71 0.95 16.48
CA PRO A 296 -6.17 -0.19 17.23
C PRO A 296 -7.61 -0.56 16.81
N LEU A 297 -7.87 -1.85 16.59
CA LEU A 297 -9.20 -2.33 16.20
C LEU A 297 -10.29 -1.89 17.20
N ALA A 298 -9.97 -1.88 18.49
CA ALA A 298 -10.88 -1.43 19.54
C ALA A 298 -11.34 0.03 19.36
N ALA A 299 -10.46 0.91 18.89
CA ALA A 299 -10.80 2.32 18.65
C ALA A 299 -11.79 2.47 17.47
N ILE A 300 -11.63 1.64 16.44
CA ILE A 300 -12.55 1.61 15.29
C ILE A 300 -13.92 1.06 15.69
N ALA A 301 -13.95 -0.04 16.44
CA ALA A 301 -15.20 -0.65 16.92
C ALA A 301 -16.02 0.34 17.77
N GLN A 302 -15.38 1.12 18.64
CA GLN A 302 -16.02 2.19 19.43
C GLN A 302 -16.56 3.32 18.54
N GLY A 303 -15.84 3.70 17.49
CA GLY A 303 -16.29 4.71 16.52
C GLY A 303 -17.55 4.27 15.77
N LEU A 304 -17.62 3.02 15.35
CA LEU A 304 -18.78 2.44 14.67
C LEU A 304 -20.01 2.36 15.57
N GLN A 305 -19.87 2.05 16.85
CA GLN A 305 -20.98 2.03 17.81
C GLN A 305 -21.56 3.41 18.06
N ARG A 306 -20.74 4.47 18.09
CA ARG A 306 -21.20 5.87 18.27
C ARG A 306 -21.89 6.44 17.03
N ALA A 307 -21.63 5.88 15.84
CA ALA A 307 -22.21 6.34 14.57
C ALA A 307 -23.56 5.68 14.25
N GLN A 308 -24.02 4.69 15.01
CA GLN A 308 -25.36 4.12 14.87
C GLN A 308 -26.35 5.04 15.59
N PRO A 309 -27.32 5.68 14.88
CA PRO A 309 -28.39 6.44 15.53
C PRO A 309 -29.25 5.47 16.36
N THR A 310 -29.47 5.82 17.61
CA THR A 310 -30.44 5.19 18.52
C THR A 310 -31.86 5.33 17.97
#